data_2dc504fe2b76e10bda0d8ef3f9d5fac4
#
_entry.id   2dc504fe2b76e10bda0d8ef3f9d5fac4
#
_cell.length_a   1.000
_cell.length_b   1.000
_cell.length_c   1.000
_cell.angle_alpha   90.00
_cell.angle_beta   90.00
_cell.angle_gamma   90.00
#
_symmetry.space_group_name_H-M   'P 1'
#
loop_
_entity.id
_entity.type
_entity.pdbx_description
1 polymer ?
#
loop_
_entity_poly.entity_id
_entity_poly.type
_entity_poly.pdbx_seq_one_letter_code
_entity_poly.pdbx_strand_id
1 'polypeptide(L)'
;MNSPSQPVVLTIAGSDCSAGAGIQADLKTLQEVGVHGLSAVTCIVSETPSEVRHIETVSIESIRHQIQILLESYPVTAIKTGMLPSSECIITICELLKNYDIPIVTDPVMVASSGSSLMQKDAITAMAEQLIPLSTLVTPNLPEASALLGRDITSKNELESAAGDIVEKFNTSCFLKGGHLPQGEDRLDVLCHEGTTYRFTHPDANIGEGIHGTGCTISSSIAGHIALGEPMEKAVENGIAHVQRLITQSKIWHHNKQSIRCLGW
;
A
#
# COMPACT_ATOMS: atom_id res chain seq x y z
N MET A 1 -24.07 18.30 -21.37
CA MET A 1 -23.58 18.45 -20.01
C MET A 1 -22.45 17.44 -19.87
N ASN A 2 -21.21 17.90 -19.77
CA ASN A 2 -20.12 16.97 -19.50
C ASN A 2 -20.30 16.44 -18.08
N SER A 3 -20.56 15.16 -17.93
CA SER A 3 -20.44 14.50 -16.63
C SER A 3 -19.03 14.79 -16.10
N PRO A 4 -18.84 15.08 -14.79
CA PRO A 4 -17.50 15.22 -14.25
C PRO A 4 -16.72 13.97 -14.62
N SER A 5 -15.52 14.15 -15.18
CA SER A 5 -14.66 13.03 -15.54
C SER A 5 -14.33 12.24 -14.28
N GLN A 6 -14.51 10.92 -14.33
CA GLN A 6 -14.15 10.02 -13.23
C GLN A 6 -12.67 10.23 -12.88
N PRO A 7 -12.28 10.43 -11.60
CA PRO A 7 -10.89 10.54 -11.21
C PRO A 7 -10.07 9.31 -11.60
N VAL A 8 -8.81 9.50 -11.88
CA VAL A 8 -7.91 8.46 -12.39
C VAL A 8 -6.76 8.23 -11.40
N VAL A 9 -6.56 7.00 -10.99
CA VAL A 9 -5.46 6.60 -10.08
C VAL A 9 -4.53 5.64 -10.81
N LEU A 10 -3.23 5.94 -10.78
CA LEU A 10 -2.19 5.06 -11.29
C LEU A 10 -1.60 4.22 -10.15
N THR A 11 -1.76 2.89 -10.20
CA THR A 11 -1.00 1.99 -9.33
C THR A 11 0.28 1.52 -10.02
N ILE A 12 1.41 1.60 -9.29
CA ILE A 12 2.74 1.14 -9.73
C ILE A 12 3.17 0.06 -8.75
N ALA A 13 3.01 -1.21 -9.11
CA ALA A 13 3.23 -2.32 -8.19
C ALA A 13 3.46 -3.66 -8.91
N GLY A 14 3.78 -4.69 -8.13
CA GLY A 14 3.86 -6.07 -8.61
C GLY A 14 2.50 -6.67 -8.93
N SER A 15 2.49 -7.64 -9.84
CA SER A 15 1.32 -8.44 -10.22
C SER A 15 1.31 -9.74 -9.43
N ASP A 16 0.28 -9.96 -8.63
CA ASP A 16 0.02 -11.20 -7.89
C ASP A 16 -0.90 -12.13 -8.71
N CYS A 17 -0.40 -13.30 -9.10
CA CYS A 17 -1.15 -14.26 -9.90
C CYS A 17 -2.36 -14.87 -9.17
N SER A 18 -2.38 -14.84 -7.82
CA SER A 18 -3.52 -15.28 -7.01
C SER A 18 -4.64 -14.23 -6.94
N ALA A 19 -4.37 -13.02 -7.40
CA ALA A 19 -5.27 -11.87 -7.40
C ALA A 19 -5.77 -11.44 -6.00
N GLY A 20 -5.05 -11.82 -4.94
CA GLY A 20 -5.34 -11.43 -3.56
C GLY A 20 -4.64 -10.13 -3.13
N ALA A 21 -3.52 -9.78 -3.77
CA ALA A 21 -2.72 -8.58 -3.51
C ALA A 21 -2.27 -7.91 -4.81
N GLY A 22 -1.23 -7.09 -4.74
CA GLY A 22 -0.62 -6.44 -5.90
C GLY A 22 -1.59 -5.56 -6.69
N ILE A 23 -1.27 -5.34 -7.97
CA ILE A 23 -2.11 -4.52 -8.86
C ILE A 23 -3.53 -5.04 -9.00
N GLN A 24 -3.76 -6.36 -8.83
CA GLN A 24 -5.09 -6.95 -8.92
C GLN A 24 -5.99 -6.51 -7.76
N ALA A 25 -5.46 -6.51 -6.53
CA ALA A 25 -6.17 -5.97 -5.37
C ALA A 25 -6.35 -4.45 -5.50
N ASP A 26 -5.34 -3.74 -5.98
CA ASP A 26 -5.40 -2.30 -6.20
C ASP A 26 -6.54 -1.94 -7.18
N LEU A 27 -6.58 -2.57 -8.35
CA LEU A 27 -7.60 -2.28 -9.38
C LEU A 27 -9.02 -2.63 -8.91
N LYS A 28 -9.21 -3.75 -8.19
CA LYS A 28 -10.51 -4.08 -7.58
C LYS A 28 -10.94 -3.02 -6.58
N THR A 29 -10.01 -2.59 -5.71
CA THR A 29 -10.27 -1.55 -4.72
C THR A 29 -10.65 -0.23 -5.39
N LEU A 30 -9.87 0.24 -6.37
CA LEU A 30 -10.12 1.47 -7.08
C LEU A 30 -11.48 1.45 -7.80
N GLN A 31 -11.85 0.30 -8.39
CA GLN A 31 -13.16 0.11 -9.01
C GLN A 31 -14.30 0.23 -7.98
N GLU A 32 -14.16 -0.36 -6.79
CA GLU A 32 -15.17 -0.26 -5.73
C GLU A 32 -15.25 1.15 -5.11
N VAL A 33 -14.14 1.87 -5.02
CA VAL A 33 -14.12 3.29 -4.59
C VAL A 33 -14.76 4.21 -5.62
N GLY A 34 -14.89 3.76 -6.87
CA GLY A 34 -15.56 4.53 -7.93
C GLY A 34 -14.60 5.41 -8.75
N VAL A 35 -13.30 5.11 -8.76
CA VAL A 35 -12.29 5.78 -9.58
C VAL A 35 -11.78 4.87 -10.69
N HIS A 36 -11.22 5.44 -11.76
CA HIS A 36 -10.61 4.67 -12.84
C HIS A 36 -9.18 4.28 -12.47
N GLY A 37 -8.91 2.98 -12.33
CA GLY A 37 -7.58 2.44 -12.02
C GLY A 37 -6.76 2.17 -13.27
N LEU A 38 -5.55 2.75 -13.33
CA LEU A 38 -4.50 2.41 -14.28
C LEU A 38 -3.42 1.61 -13.57
N SER A 39 -2.63 0.82 -14.31
CA SER A 39 -1.55 0.03 -13.69
C SER A 39 -0.26 0.04 -14.50
N ALA A 40 0.87 0.22 -13.79
CA ALA A 40 2.21 -0.05 -14.27
C ALA A 40 2.80 -1.22 -13.47
N VAL A 41 3.13 -2.32 -14.17
CA VAL A 41 3.60 -3.55 -13.54
C VAL A 41 5.11 -3.48 -13.34
N THR A 42 5.56 -3.72 -12.10
CA THR A 42 7.00 -3.70 -11.74
C THR A 42 7.62 -5.10 -11.71
N CYS A 43 6.84 -6.09 -11.36
CA CYS A 43 7.26 -7.51 -11.36
C CYS A 43 6.01 -8.41 -11.46
N ILE A 44 6.24 -9.68 -11.81
CA ILE A 44 5.23 -10.74 -11.80
C ILE A 44 5.58 -11.69 -10.68
N VAL A 45 4.67 -11.89 -9.74
CA VAL A 45 4.86 -12.77 -8.59
C VAL A 45 4.04 -14.03 -8.75
N SER A 46 4.71 -15.17 -8.74
CA SER A 46 4.06 -16.49 -8.71
C SER A 46 3.85 -16.88 -7.25
N GLU A 47 2.70 -16.52 -6.72
CA GLU A 47 2.39 -16.66 -5.30
C GLU A 47 0.97 -17.14 -5.00
N THR A 48 0.82 -17.61 -3.77
CA THR A 48 -0.44 -17.80 -3.05
C THR A 48 -0.32 -17.07 -1.70
N PRO A 49 -1.40 -16.91 -0.92
CA PRO A 49 -1.30 -16.30 0.41
C PRO A 49 -0.28 -16.96 1.36
N SER A 50 0.07 -18.23 1.12
CA SER A 50 0.98 -19.03 1.96
C SER A 50 2.39 -19.19 1.40
N GLU A 51 2.63 -18.88 0.14
CA GLU A 51 3.91 -19.20 -0.53
C GLU A 51 4.20 -18.23 -1.67
N VAL A 52 5.45 -17.76 -1.74
CA VAL A 52 6.03 -17.08 -2.92
C VAL A 52 7.02 -18.04 -3.56
N ARG A 53 6.78 -18.44 -4.81
CA ARG A 53 7.65 -19.37 -5.54
C ARG A 53 8.64 -18.70 -6.46
N HIS A 54 8.22 -17.62 -7.11
CA HIS A 54 9.06 -16.94 -8.09
C HIS A 54 8.66 -15.48 -8.24
N ILE A 55 9.65 -14.63 -8.47
CA ILE A 55 9.48 -13.21 -8.76
C ILE A 55 10.26 -12.92 -10.05
N GLU A 56 9.54 -12.53 -11.10
CA GLU A 56 10.12 -12.06 -12.35
C GLU A 56 10.02 -10.55 -12.43
N THR A 57 11.16 -9.86 -12.50
CA THR A 57 11.18 -8.39 -12.59
C THR A 57 10.88 -7.94 -14.02
N VAL A 58 10.00 -6.96 -14.18
CA VAL A 58 9.78 -6.29 -15.45
C VAL A 58 10.99 -5.38 -15.74
N SER A 59 11.45 -5.34 -16.99
CA SER A 59 12.60 -4.52 -17.35
C SER A 59 12.37 -3.03 -17.04
N ILE A 60 13.40 -2.33 -16.61
CA ILE A 60 13.33 -0.91 -16.27
C ILE A 60 12.81 -0.08 -17.46
N GLU A 61 13.19 -0.43 -18.68
CA GLU A 61 12.68 0.21 -19.90
C GLU A 61 11.16 0.03 -20.03
N SER A 62 10.62 -1.17 -19.78
CA SER A 62 9.17 -1.43 -19.82
C SER A 62 8.44 -0.68 -18.71
N ILE A 63 8.99 -0.61 -17.50
CA ILE A 63 8.40 0.16 -16.39
C ILE A 63 8.33 1.64 -16.76
N ARG A 64 9.41 2.19 -17.30
CA ARG A 64 9.49 3.58 -17.77
C ARG A 64 8.42 3.88 -18.83
N HIS A 65 8.32 3.06 -19.85
CA HIS A 65 7.33 3.24 -20.93
C HIS A 65 5.88 3.13 -20.45
N GLN A 66 5.57 2.19 -19.53
CA GLN A 66 4.24 2.08 -18.95
C GLN A 66 3.86 3.37 -18.21
N ILE A 67 4.73 3.88 -17.34
CA ILE A 67 4.44 5.07 -16.54
C ILE A 67 4.32 6.30 -17.45
N GLN A 68 5.25 6.52 -18.39
CA GLN A 68 5.25 7.66 -19.27
C GLN A 68 3.97 7.75 -20.11
N ILE A 69 3.61 6.67 -20.82
CA ILE A 69 2.44 6.67 -21.68
C ILE A 69 1.14 6.94 -20.91
N LEU A 70 1.06 6.44 -19.64
CA LEU A 70 -0.12 6.66 -18.81
C LEU A 70 -0.20 8.10 -18.30
N LEU A 71 0.91 8.68 -17.85
CA LEU A 71 0.95 10.08 -17.40
C LEU A 71 0.75 11.08 -18.54
N GLU A 72 1.18 10.74 -19.76
CA GLU A 72 0.97 11.56 -20.95
C GLU A 72 -0.47 11.49 -21.49
N SER A 73 -1.14 10.35 -21.30
CA SER A 73 -2.44 10.09 -21.94
C SER A 73 -3.65 10.29 -21.03
N TYR A 74 -3.47 10.23 -19.71
CA TYR A 74 -4.57 10.26 -18.75
C TYR A 74 -4.40 11.39 -17.71
N PRO A 75 -5.50 12.01 -17.26
CA PRO A 75 -5.46 13.02 -16.19
C PRO A 75 -5.35 12.32 -14.83
N VAL A 76 -4.17 11.76 -14.52
CA VAL A 76 -3.91 11.07 -13.25
C VAL A 76 -4.03 12.05 -12.09
N THR A 77 -4.87 11.74 -11.11
CA THR A 77 -5.18 12.58 -9.95
C THR A 77 -4.61 12.06 -8.64
N ALA A 78 -4.18 10.79 -8.58
CA ALA A 78 -3.39 10.23 -7.49
C ALA A 78 -2.57 9.05 -7.99
N ILE A 79 -1.48 8.74 -7.29
CA ILE A 79 -0.60 7.60 -7.57
C ILE A 79 -0.52 6.74 -6.30
N LYS A 80 -0.58 5.42 -6.47
CA LYS A 80 -0.24 4.47 -5.42
C LYS A 80 0.99 3.67 -5.83
N THR A 81 1.98 3.55 -4.95
CA THR A 81 3.10 2.62 -5.16
C THR A 81 3.00 1.45 -4.19
N GLY A 82 3.31 0.24 -4.66
CA GLY A 82 3.35 -0.98 -3.83
C GLY A 82 4.71 -1.67 -3.93
N MET A 83 4.74 -2.97 -4.24
CA MET A 83 5.98 -3.72 -4.36
C MET A 83 6.85 -3.21 -5.52
N LEU A 84 8.08 -2.78 -5.18
CA LEU A 84 9.10 -2.31 -6.11
C LEU A 84 10.36 -3.18 -5.93
N PRO A 85 10.74 -3.99 -6.92
CA PRO A 85 11.68 -5.10 -6.70
C PRO A 85 13.14 -4.69 -6.48
N SER A 86 13.56 -3.51 -6.93
CA SER A 86 14.98 -3.11 -6.88
C SER A 86 15.17 -1.61 -6.67
N SER A 87 16.36 -1.23 -6.20
CA SER A 87 16.79 0.18 -6.10
C SER A 87 16.71 0.92 -7.44
N GLU A 88 17.10 0.28 -8.54
CA GLU A 88 17.01 0.86 -9.88
C GLU A 88 15.58 1.15 -10.29
N CYS A 89 14.64 0.24 -9.97
CA CYS A 89 13.22 0.44 -10.20
C CYS A 89 12.69 1.67 -9.43
N ILE A 90 13.04 1.77 -8.14
CA ILE A 90 12.63 2.89 -7.29
C ILE A 90 13.17 4.22 -7.81
N ILE A 91 14.48 4.28 -8.11
CA ILE A 91 15.14 5.48 -8.63
C ILE A 91 14.48 5.93 -9.94
N THR A 92 14.23 4.99 -10.86
CA THR A 92 13.56 5.27 -12.13
C THR A 92 12.16 5.86 -11.93
N ILE A 93 11.37 5.28 -11.03
CA ILE A 93 10.03 5.77 -10.71
C ILE A 93 10.10 7.18 -10.12
N CYS A 94 11.00 7.43 -9.17
CA CYS A 94 11.19 8.76 -8.59
C CYS A 94 11.60 9.80 -9.63
N GLU A 95 12.50 9.46 -10.56
CA GLU A 95 12.88 10.33 -11.67
C GLU A 95 11.69 10.74 -12.55
N LEU A 96 10.79 9.80 -12.80
CA LEU A 96 9.58 10.04 -13.60
C LEU A 96 8.56 10.90 -12.86
N LEU A 97 8.35 10.62 -11.58
CA LEU A 97 7.26 11.24 -10.81
C LEU A 97 7.60 12.63 -10.26
N LYS A 98 8.88 12.95 -10.00
CA LYS A 98 9.30 14.21 -9.37
C LYS A 98 8.86 15.49 -10.09
N ASN A 99 8.50 15.40 -11.37
CA ASN A 99 8.07 16.54 -12.18
C ASN A 99 6.53 16.74 -12.19
N TYR A 100 5.79 15.90 -11.50
CA TYR A 100 4.33 15.94 -11.42
C TYR A 100 3.91 16.31 -9.99
N ASP A 101 3.00 17.26 -9.89
CA ASP A 101 2.36 17.64 -8.62
C ASP A 101 1.10 16.78 -8.42
N ILE A 102 1.31 15.47 -8.23
CA ILE A 102 0.26 14.47 -8.05
C ILE A 102 0.47 13.79 -6.69
N PRO A 103 -0.55 13.69 -5.82
CA PRO A 103 -0.44 12.98 -4.55
C PRO A 103 0.01 11.54 -4.74
N ILE A 104 1.02 11.12 -3.95
CA ILE A 104 1.57 9.76 -3.97
C ILE A 104 1.32 9.09 -2.63
N VAL A 105 0.62 7.95 -2.64
CA VAL A 105 0.45 7.05 -1.51
C VAL A 105 1.40 5.88 -1.66
N THR A 106 2.39 5.79 -0.79
CA THR A 106 3.40 4.71 -0.82
C THR A 106 3.09 3.65 0.23
N ASP A 107 2.79 2.44 -0.22
CA ASP A 107 2.79 1.23 0.61
C ASP A 107 4.21 0.63 0.57
N PRO A 108 5.00 0.74 1.65
CA PRO A 108 6.42 0.39 1.62
C PRO A 108 6.62 -1.12 1.80
N VAL A 109 6.12 -1.91 0.85
CA VAL A 109 6.10 -3.37 0.89
C VAL A 109 7.51 -3.94 0.92
N MET A 110 7.97 -4.42 2.08
CA MET A 110 9.31 -5.01 2.27
C MET A 110 9.27 -6.52 2.42
N VAL A 111 8.16 -7.06 2.94
CA VAL A 111 7.97 -8.48 3.25
C VAL A 111 6.61 -8.94 2.74
N ALA A 112 6.55 -10.11 2.11
CA ALA A 112 5.29 -10.73 1.72
C ALA A 112 4.47 -11.16 2.93
N SER A 113 3.16 -11.36 2.75
CA SER A 113 2.28 -11.92 3.80
C SER A 113 2.74 -13.31 4.28
N SER A 114 3.44 -14.06 3.43
CA SER A 114 4.08 -15.34 3.76
C SER A 114 5.35 -15.22 4.62
N GLY A 115 5.83 -13.99 4.92
CA GLY A 115 7.07 -13.74 5.66
C GLY A 115 8.33 -13.73 4.79
N SER A 116 8.22 -13.94 3.48
CA SER A 116 9.36 -13.88 2.57
C SER A 116 9.82 -12.43 2.36
N SER A 117 11.13 -12.18 2.44
CA SER A 117 11.70 -10.87 2.10
C SER A 117 11.49 -10.59 0.62
N LEU A 118 10.89 -9.45 0.29
CA LEU A 118 10.61 -9.00 -1.07
C LEU A 118 11.60 -7.94 -1.56
N MET A 119 12.39 -7.36 -0.65
CA MET A 119 13.33 -6.28 -0.96
C MET A 119 14.73 -6.57 -0.43
N GLN A 120 15.73 -6.17 -1.21
CA GLN A 120 17.12 -6.13 -0.77
C GLN A 120 17.40 -4.83 0.01
N LYS A 121 18.49 -4.78 0.76
CA LYS A 121 18.85 -3.63 1.60
C LYS A 121 19.01 -2.32 0.83
N ASP A 122 19.59 -2.39 -0.37
CA ASP A 122 19.77 -1.23 -1.25
C ASP A 122 18.44 -0.67 -1.74
N ALA A 123 17.44 -1.52 -1.99
CA ALA A 123 16.10 -1.09 -2.36
C ALA A 123 15.37 -0.41 -1.18
N ILE A 124 15.53 -0.93 0.06
CA ILE A 124 15.00 -0.27 1.27
C ILE A 124 15.63 1.12 1.44
N THR A 125 16.93 1.25 1.21
CA THR A 125 17.64 2.53 1.27
C THR A 125 17.12 3.50 0.21
N ALA A 126 16.99 3.06 -1.04
CA ALA A 126 16.45 3.89 -2.13
C ALA A 126 15.00 4.33 -1.86
N MET A 127 14.17 3.44 -1.29
CA MET A 127 12.82 3.78 -0.89
C MET A 127 12.81 4.87 0.21
N ALA A 128 13.62 4.70 1.24
CA ALA A 128 13.70 5.63 2.36
C ALA A 128 14.26 7.01 1.95
N GLU A 129 15.26 7.04 1.07
CA GLU A 129 15.96 8.28 0.70
C GLU A 129 15.31 9.02 -0.46
N GLN A 130 14.56 8.35 -1.35
CA GLN A 130 14.04 8.96 -2.56
C GLN A 130 12.51 8.90 -2.70
N LEU A 131 11.89 7.74 -2.47
CA LEU A 131 10.46 7.60 -2.72
C LEU A 131 9.60 8.15 -1.58
N ILE A 132 9.95 7.82 -0.32
CA ILE A 132 9.17 8.27 0.84
C ILE A 132 9.17 9.81 0.96
N PRO A 133 10.30 10.52 0.78
CA PRO A 133 10.29 11.99 0.77
C PRO A 133 9.49 12.62 -0.39
N LEU A 134 9.28 11.89 -1.48
CA LEU A 134 8.42 12.32 -2.60
C LEU A 134 6.94 12.02 -2.36
N SER A 135 6.63 11.18 -1.38
CA SER A 135 5.26 10.71 -1.11
C SER A 135 4.47 11.74 -0.29
N THR A 136 3.17 11.85 -0.58
CA THR A 136 2.21 12.62 0.25
C THR A 136 1.86 11.84 1.53
N LEU A 137 1.81 10.51 1.43
CA LEU A 137 1.51 9.61 2.53
C LEU A 137 2.31 8.31 2.38
N VAL A 138 2.93 7.87 3.48
CA VAL A 138 3.46 6.51 3.58
C VAL A 138 2.58 5.67 4.52
N THR A 139 2.34 4.38 4.19
CA THR A 139 1.42 3.52 4.94
C THR A 139 2.10 2.26 5.50
N PRO A 140 3.13 2.39 6.36
CA PRO A 140 3.86 1.23 6.87
C PRO A 140 3.04 0.42 7.88
N ASN A 141 3.32 -0.88 7.95
CA ASN A 141 3.02 -1.70 9.10
C ASN A 141 4.16 -1.61 10.14
N LEU A 142 4.03 -2.28 11.29
CA LEU A 142 5.05 -2.22 12.36
C LEU A 142 6.44 -2.70 11.94
N PRO A 143 6.61 -3.88 11.27
CA PRO A 143 7.90 -4.30 10.74
C PRO A 143 8.52 -3.31 9.75
N GLU A 144 7.73 -2.74 8.85
CA GLU A 144 8.16 -1.74 7.87
C GLU A 144 8.58 -0.43 8.55
N ALA A 145 7.80 0.05 9.51
CA ALA A 145 8.14 1.24 10.30
C ALA A 145 9.42 1.03 11.12
N SER A 146 9.59 -0.16 11.73
CA SER A 146 10.81 -0.52 12.44
C SER A 146 12.03 -0.50 11.53
N ALA A 147 11.91 -1.04 10.32
CA ALA A 147 12.99 -1.02 9.31
C ALA A 147 13.32 0.42 8.87
N LEU A 148 12.32 1.27 8.63
CA LEU A 148 12.50 2.67 8.26
C LEU A 148 13.15 3.50 9.35
N LEU A 149 12.82 3.25 10.61
CA LEU A 149 13.37 3.98 11.76
C LEU A 149 14.70 3.39 12.26
N GLY A 150 15.01 2.13 11.92
CA GLY A 150 16.18 1.41 12.43
C GLY A 150 16.07 1.04 13.92
N ARG A 151 14.85 0.93 14.45
CA ARG A 151 14.55 0.50 15.82
C ARG A 151 13.26 -0.32 15.88
N ASP A 152 13.18 -1.24 16.83
CA ASP A 152 11.97 -2.03 17.04
C ASP A 152 10.84 -1.18 17.62
N ILE A 153 9.60 -1.47 17.20
CA ILE A 153 8.36 -0.92 17.73
C ILE A 153 7.57 -2.10 18.28
N THR A 154 7.44 -2.18 19.62
CA THR A 154 6.97 -3.38 20.32
C THR A 154 5.66 -3.19 21.08
N SER A 155 5.18 -1.95 21.21
CA SER A 155 3.97 -1.65 21.98
C SER A 155 3.06 -0.61 21.31
N LYS A 156 1.77 -0.66 21.67
CA LYS A 156 0.78 0.35 21.23
C LYS A 156 1.16 1.77 21.65
N ASN A 157 1.84 1.93 22.79
CA ASN A 157 2.23 3.24 23.31
C ASN A 157 3.31 3.92 22.44
N GLU A 158 4.02 3.15 21.60
CA GLU A 158 5.05 3.68 20.70
C GLU A 158 4.51 4.08 19.32
N LEU A 159 3.26 3.72 18.98
CA LEU A 159 2.71 3.94 17.63
C LEU A 159 2.72 5.42 17.24
N GLU A 160 2.28 6.30 18.14
CA GLU A 160 2.22 7.74 17.85
C GLU A 160 3.60 8.35 17.71
N SER A 161 4.53 8.02 18.63
CA SER A 161 5.89 8.50 18.53
C SER A 161 6.58 7.97 17.27
N ALA A 162 6.37 6.70 16.92
CA ALA A 162 6.94 6.09 15.72
C ALA A 162 6.38 6.72 14.43
N ALA A 163 5.07 6.99 14.37
CA ALA A 163 4.48 7.71 13.24
C ALA A 163 5.03 9.14 13.14
N GLY A 164 5.18 9.84 14.28
CA GLY A 164 5.80 11.16 14.35
C GLY A 164 7.26 11.16 13.90
N ASP A 165 8.06 10.20 14.36
CA ASP A 165 9.46 10.03 13.95
C ASP A 165 9.60 9.83 12.42
N ILE A 166 8.65 9.08 11.80
CA ILE A 166 8.62 8.90 10.33
C ILE A 166 8.31 10.23 9.64
N VAL A 167 7.31 10.99 10.12
CA VAL A 167 6.95 12.30 9.57
C VAL A 167 8.15 13.26 9.64
N GLU A 168 8.81 13.34 10.80
CA GLU A 168 9.98 14.20 10.99
C GLU A 168 11.16 13.78 10.12
N LYS A 169 11.46 12.47 10.09
CA LYS A 169 12.61 11.94 9.36
C LYS A 169 12.50 12.10 7.85
N PHE A 170 11.31 11.91 7.30
CA PHE A 170 11.11 11.82 5.85
C PHE A 170 10.31 13.00 5.26
N ASN A 171 9.83 13.93 6.09
CA ASN A 171 9.01 15.07 5.68
C ASN A 171 7.78 14.65 4.85
N THR A 172 7.06 13.63 5.31
CA THR A 172 5.86 13.08 4.67
C THR A 172 4.81 12.77 5.72
N SER A 173 3.53 12.62 5.34
CA SER A 173 2.53 12.10 6.27
C SER A 173 2.71 10.59 6.47
N CYS A 174 2.34 10.07 7.65
CA CYS A 174 2.47 8.65 7.99
C CYS A 174 1.17 8.08 8.52
N PHE A 175 0.65 7.04 7.87
CA PHE A 175 -0.41 6.19 8.40
C PHE A 175 0.19 4.85 8.86
N LEU A 176 0.52 4.74 10.14
CA LEU A 176 1.11 3.56 10.77
C LEU A 176 0.04 2.56 11.15
N LYS A 177 0.09 1.36 10.54
CA LYS A 177 -0.84 0.24 10.78
C LYS A 177 -0.39 -0.58 12.00
N GLY A 178 -1.14 -0.57 13.09
CA GLY A 178 -0.81 -1.26 14.35
C GLY A 178 -1.21 -2.73 14.43
N GLY A 179 -1.66 -3.32 13.33
CA GLY A 179 -2.35 -4.61 13.26
C GLY A 179 -1.59 -5.88 13.70
N HIS A 180 -0.33 -5.79 14.12
CA HIS A 180 0.50 -6.94 14.51
C HIS A 180 0.80 -6.99 16.02
N LEU A 181 0.14 -6.19 16.85
CA LEU A 181 0.34 -6.19 18.30
C LEU A 181 -0.40 -7.34 18.98
N PRO A 182 0.06 -7.79 20.19
CA PRO A 182 -0.48 -8.97 20.87
C PRO A 182 -2.01 -8.95 21.05
N GLN A 183 -2.62 -10.13 20.95
CA GLN A 183 -4.06 -10.37 20.93
C GLN A 183 -4.82 -9.87 22.16
N GLY A 184 -6.08 -9.52 21.98
CA GLY A 184 -7.07 -9.33 23.03
C GLY A 184 -7.63 -7.93 23.19
N GLU A 185 -7.19 -6.96 22.40
CA GLU A 185 -7.67 -5.59 22.41
C GLU A 185 -7.99 -5.11 20.98
N ASP A 186 -8.83 -4.08 20.87
CA ASP A 186 -9.05 -3.37 19.62
C ASP A 186 -7.71 -2.94 18.97
N ARG A 187 -7.64 -3.04 17.66
CA ARG A 187 -6.50 -2.59 16.89
C ARG A 187 -6.46 -1.07 16.86
N LEU A 188 -5.27 -0.51 16.93
CA LEU A 188 -5.04 0.92 16.84
C LEU A 188 -4.14 1.20 15.64
N ASP A 189 -4.63 2.03 14.71
CA ASP A 189 -3.84 2.62 13.65
C ASP A 189 -3.71 4.13 13.90
N VAL A 190 -2.60 4.71 13.46
CA VAL A 190 -2.27 6.12 13.73
C VAL A 190 -1.93 6.84 12.44
N LEU A 191 -2.59 7.97 12.17
CA LEU A 191 -2.21 8.91 11.13
C LEU A 191 -1.57 10.16 11.78
N CYS A 192 -0.34 10.48 11.37
CA CYS A 192 0.28 11.78 11.62
C CYS A 192 0.31 12.57 10.31
N HIS A 193 -0.44 13.68 10.27
CA HIS A 193 -0.61 14.54 9.10
C HIS A 193 -0.68 16.00 9.52
N GLU A 194 0.12 16.86 8.89
CA GLU A 194 0.14 18.33 9.13
C GLU A 194 0.19 18.71 10.63
N GLY A 195 1.05 18.03 11.40
CA GLY A 195 1.23 18.27 12.83
C GLY A 195 0.09 17.77 13.73
N THR A 196 -0.92 17.12 13.16
CA THR A 196 -2.04 16.51 13.89
C THR A 196 -1.92 14.99 13.90
N THR A 197 -2.20 14.38 15.05
CA THR A 197 -2.25 12.93 15.22
C THR A 197 -3.69 12.46 15.36
N TYR A 198 -4.10 11.55 14.47
CA TYR A 198 -5.43 10.92 14.48
C TYR A 198 -5.28 9.46 14.87
N ARG A 199 -6.19 8.99 15.73
CA ARG A 199 -6.25 7.60 16.21
C ARG A 199 -7.47 6.91 15.64
N PHE A 200 -7.27 5.74 15.02
CA PHE A 200 -8.35 4.91 14.50
C PHE A 200 -8.34 3.58 15.25
N THR A 201 -9.38 3.40 16.06
CA THR A 201 -9.58 2.14 16.80
C THR A 201 -10.65 1.32 16.10
N HIS A 202 -10.35 0.06 15.82
CA HIS A 202 -11.28 -0.85 15.18
C HIS A 202 -11.14 -2.26 15.76
N PRO A 203 -12.24 -3.08 15.73
CA PRO A 203 -12.20 -4.43 16.26
C PRO A 203 -11.10 -5.26 15.63
N ASP A 204 -10.41 -6.08 16.44
CA ASP A 204 -9.60 -7.15 15.87
C ASP A 204 -10.55 -8.12 15.16
N ALA A 205 -10.40 -8.21 13.86
CA ALA A 205 -11.26 -9.07 13.06
C ALA A 205 -11.10 -10.57 13.38
N ASN A 206 -10.22 -10.94 14.32
CA ASN A 206 -9.97 -12.27 14.87
C ASN A 206 -9.99 -13.39 13.81
N ILE A 207 -9.39 -13.09 12.65
CA ILE A 207 -9.53 -13.87 11.42
C ILE A 207 -8.49 -14.96 11.30
N GLY A 208 -7.98 -15.53 12.40
CA GLY A 208 -6.94 -16.54 12.27
C GLY A 208 -5.75 -16.08 11.40
N GLU A 209 -4.91 -16.96 10.96
CA GLU A 209 -3.75 -16.61 10.14
C GLU A 209 -4.12 -15.86 8.85
N GLY A 210 -3.53 -14.72 8.70
CA GLY A 210 -3.43 -13.71 7.65
C GLY A 210 -4.38 -13.76 6.44
N ILE A 211 -5.21 -12.72 6.30
CA ILE A 211 -5.81 -12.42 5.00
C ILE A 211 -4.77 -11.68 4.16
N HIS A 212 -4.49 -12.24 2.99
CA HIS A 212 -3.59 -11.67 1.99
C HIS A 212 -4.18 -10.39 1.36
N GLY A 213 -3.33 -9.38 1.15
CA GLY A 213 -3.66 -8.18 0.38
C GLY A 213 -4.32 -7.03 1.15
N THR A 214 -4.46 -7.11 2.48
CA THR A 214 -5.04 -6.01 3.28
C THR A 214 -4.24 -4.71 3.17
N GLY A 215 -2.89 -4.77 3.12
CA GLY A 215 -2.01 -3.62 2.93
C GLY A 215 -2.23 -2.94 1.58
N CYS A 216 -2.21 -3.69 0.49
CA CYS A 216 -2.48 -3.18 -0.85
C CYS A 216 -3.87 -2.54 -0.93
N THR A 217 -4.88 -3.20 -0.36
CA THR A 217 -6.27 -2.73 -0.34
C THR A 217 -6.42 -1.40 0.38
N ILE A 218 -5.85 -1.25 1.60
CA ILE A 218 -6.01 -0.02 2.37
C ILE A 218 -5.28 1.14 1.70
N SER A 219 -4.05 0.94 1.21
CA SER A 219 -3.28 1.99 0.53
C SER A 219 -3.94 2.43 -0.79
N SER A 220 -4.51 1.50 -1.56
CA SER A 220 -5.23 1.81 -2.80
C SER A 220 -6.58 2.49 -2.53
N SER A 221 -7.30 2.09 -1.47
CA SER A 221 -8.53 2.77 -1.07
C SER A 221 -8.25 4.22 -0.66
N ILE A 222 -7.21 4.45 0.14
CA ILE A 222 -6.78 5.80 0.53
C ILE A 222 -6.43 6.64 -0.72
N ALA A 223 -5.63 6.09 -1.65
CA ALA A 223 -5.29 6.78 -2.89
C ALA A 223 -6.54 7.12 -3.74
N GLY A 224 -7.52 6.21 -3.79
CA GLY A 224 -8.80 6.45 -4.46
C GLY A 224 -9.60 7.58 -3.83
N HIS A 225 -9.70 7.62 -2.50
CA HIS A 225 -10.41 8.69 -1.79
C HIS A 225 -9.69 10.04 -1.88
N ILE A 226 -8.35 10.06 -1.89
CA ILE A 226 -7.57 11.28 -2.18
C ILE A 226 -7.87 11.76 -3.61
N ALA A 227 -7.93 10.85 -4.59
CA ALA A 227 -8.29 11.20 -5.98
C ALA A 227 -9.70 11.78 -6.11
N LEU A 228 -10.63 11.39 -5.23
CA LEU A 228 -11.98 11.97 -5.12
C LEU A 228 -11.98 13.37 -4.45
N GLY A 229 -10.85 13.86 -3.95
CA GLY A 229 -10.70 15.16 -3.28
C GLY A 229 -11.07 15.13 -1.80
N GLU A 230 -11.12 13.97 -1.17
CA GLU A 230 -11.39 13.87 0.26
C GLU A 230 -10.16 14.31 1.08
N PRO A 231 -10.36 14.95 2.27
CA PRO A 231 -9.28 15.22 3.20
C PRO A 231 -8.55 13.93 3.63
N MET A 232 -7.27 14.04 3.98
CA MET A 232 -6.41 12.89 4.30
C MET A 232 -6.98 12.00 5.40
N GLU A 233 -7.45 12.60 6.50
CA GLU A 233 -8.03 11.87 7.63
C GLU A 233 -9.29 11.10 7.23
N LYS A 234 -10.09 11.66 6.34
CA LYS A 234 -11.31 11.00 5.84
C LYS A 234 -10.98 9.88 4.85
N ALA A 235 -10.00 10.09 4.00
CA ALA A 235 -9.50 9.07 3.07
C ALA A 235 -8.96 7.85 3.85
N VAL A 236 -8.23 8.07 4.95
CA VAL A 236 -7.74 7.01 5.83
C VAL A 236 -8.89 6.29 6.54
N GLU A 237 -9.84 7.03 7.13
CA GLU A 237 -11.04 6.44 7.77
C GLU A 237 -11.81 5.54 6.79
N ASN A 238 -12.06 6.03 5.58
CA ASN A 238 -12.75 5.27 4.54
C ASN A 238 -11.93 4.04 4.08
N GLY A 239 -10.61 4.16 4.00
CA GLY A 239 -9.72 3.04 3.71
C GLY A 239 -9.80 1.92 4.75
N ILE A 240 -9.80 2.27 6.04
CA ILE A 240 -10.00 1.32 7.15
C ILE A 240 -11.36 0.65 7.04
N ALA A 241 -12.44 1.42 6.88
CA ALA A 241 -13.79 0.89 6.76
C ALA A 241 -13.93 -0.05 5.55
N HIS A 242 -13.31 0.29 4.42
CA HIS A 242 -13.29 -0.53 3.21
C HIS A 242 -12.65 -1.90 3.48
N VAL A 243 -11.46 -1.94 4.07
CA VAL A 243 -10.77 -3.20 4.41
C VAL A 243 -11.56 -4.01 5.42
N GLN A 244 -12.11 -3.39 6.47
CA GLN A 244 -12.93 -4.09 7.48
C GLN A 244 -14.16 -4.76 6.84
N ARG A 245 -14.84 -4.09 5.92
CA ARG A 245 -15.96 -4.66 5.15
C ARG A 245 -15.52 -5.87 4.35
N LEU A 246 -14.41 -5.79 3.61
CA LEU A 246 -13.90 -6.90 2.78
C LEU A 246 -13.43 -8.08 3.63
N ILE A 247 -12.90 -7.82 4.82
CA ILE A 247 -12.53 -8.85 5.79
C ILE A 247 -13.79 -9.62 6.26
N THR A 248 -14.85 -8.91 6.63
CA THR A 248 -16.11 -9.57 7.04
C THR A 248 -16.78 -10.37 5.93
N GLN A 249 -16.58 -9.97 4.69
CA GLN A 249 -17.08 -10.64 3.48
C GLN A 249 -16.10 -11.68 2.90
N SER A 250 -14.98 -11.93 3.59
CA SER A 250 -13.91 -12.81 3.09
C SER A 250 -14.42 -14.20 2.72
N LYS A 251 -13.81 -14.77 1.68
CA LYS A 251 -14.15 -16.09 1.14
C LYS A 251 -13.03 -17.07 1.44
N ILE A 252 -13.39 -18.32 1.73
CA ILE A 252 -12.46 -19.39 2.02
C ILE A 252 -12.66 -20.50 0.98
N TRP A 253 -11.55 -20.92 0.38
CA TRP A 253 -11.51 -22.10 -0.48
C TRP A 253 -10.72 -23.19 0.22
N HIS A 254 -11.24 -24.42 0.16
CA HIS A 254 -10.58 -25.62 0.68
C HIS A 254 -10.13 -26.49 -0.49
N HIS A 255 -8.84 -26.73 -0.61
CA HIS A 255 -8.26 -27.59 -1.64
C HIS A 255 -7.01 -28.28 -1.12
N ASN A 256 -6.85 -29.60 -1.39
CA ASN A 256 -5.69 -30.41 -1.00
C ASN A 256 -5.23 -30.23 0.47
N LYS A 257 -6.18 -30.25 1.42
CA LYS A 257 -5.96 -30.04 2.87
C LYS A 257 -5.46 -28.62 3.25
N GLN A 258 -5.48 -27.70 2.32
CA GLN A 258 -5.17 -26.30 2.56
C GLN A 258 -6.45 -25.45 2.55
N SER A 259 -6.45 -24.39 3.34
CA SER A 259 -7.50 -23.38 3.33
C SER A 259 -6.89 -22.07 2.86
N ILE A 260 -7.44 -21.49 1.80
CA ILE A 260 -7.01 -20.20 1.26
C ILE A 260 -8.12 -19.20 1.55
N ARG A 261 -7.80 -18.13 2.25
CA ARG A 261 -8.72 -17.06 2.57
C ARG A 261 -8.32 -15.78 1.84
N CYS A 262 -9.27 -15.18 1.15
CA CYS A 262 -9.09 -13.92 0.43
C CYS A 262 -10.15 -12.90 0.83
N LEU A 263 -9.85 -11.61 0.63
CA LEU A 263 -10.82 -10.54 0.79
C LEU A 263 -12.07 -10.75 -0.07
N GLY A 264 -13.21 -10.32 0.41
CA GLY A 264 -14.52 -10.52 -0.24
C GLY A 264 -14.87 -9.36 -1.19
N TRP A 265 -14.17 -9.33 -2.32
CA TRP A 265 -14.50 -8.40 -3.42
C TRP A 265 -15.86 -8.70 -4.04
#